data_5239152248f89520fc5dd9bae3e9f3d5
#
_entry.id   5239152248f89520fc5dd9bae3e9f3d5
#
_cell.length_a   1.000
_cell.length_b   1.000
_cell.length_c   1.000
_cell.angle_alpha   90.00
_cell.angle_beta   90.00
_cell.angle_gamma   90.00
#
_symmetry.space_group_name_H-M   'P 1'
#
loop_
_entity.id
_entity.type
_entity.pdbx_description
1 polymer ?
#
loop_
_entity_poly.entity_id
_entity_poly.type
_entity_poly.pdbx_seq_one_letter_code
_entity_poly.pdbx_strand_id
1 'polypeptide(L)'
;MPSPHDPHTPPTVAIAACHGQGLFEFGCAVGLFAPIRPELDVAWYTTQVCAAEPGPLRMLGGTQVQLPYGLEALEHADTIVVPGWRDPAERPPQVLLDALIRAHQRGARITSICSGAFVLAWAGLLDGRSATTHWRLTDTLAREFPNVRVRENALYVDEGSIITSAGSATGMDMMLHLVRKDYGARVANLVAERLV
;
A
#
# COMPACT_ATOMS: atom_id res chain seq x y z
N MET A 1 -0.80 11.31 -17.07
CA MET A 1 -0.49 12.24 -15.96
C MET A 1 -1.71 12.22 -15.05
N PRO A 2 -1.58 12.00 -13.74
CA PRO A 2 -2.72 12.16 -12.84
C PRO A 2 -3.22 13.60 -12.97
N SER A 3 -4.53 13.79 -12.97
CA SER A 3 -5.15 15.11 -12.94
C SER A 3 -4.57 15.92 -11.76
N PRO A 4 -4.32 17.22 -11.90
CA PRO A 4 -3.93 18.04 -10.78
C PRO A 4 -5.04 17.96 -9.74
N HIS A 5 -4.75 17.38 -8.57
CA HIS A 5 -5.67 17.44 -7.42
C HIS A 5 -5.95 18.91 -7.12
N ASP A 6 -7.22 19.21 -6.90
CA ASP A 6 -7.59 20.47 -6.28
C ASP A 6 -6.84 20.56 -4.94
N PRO A 7 -5.98 21.56 -4.73
CA PRO A 7 -5.17 21.68 -3.51
C PRO A 7 -6.02 21.79 -2.24
N HIS A 8 -7.32 21.98 -2.36
CA HIS A 8 -8.27 22.06 -1.25
C HIS A 8 -9.01 20.73 -0.96
N THR A 9 -8.89 19.72 -1.84
CA THR A 9 -9.53 18.42 -1.64
C THR A 9 -8.49 17.41 -1.16
N PRO A 10 -8.62 16.86 0.08
CA PRO A 10 -7.66 15.88 0.59
C PRO A 10 -7.67 14.61 -0.27
N PRO A 11 -6.50 14.10 -0.70
CA PRO A 11 -6.43 12.82 -1.39
C PRO A 11 -6.92 11.67 -0.49
N THR A 12 -7.58 10.70 -1.08
CA THR A 12 -8.07 9.53 -0.34
C THR A 12 -7.08 8.38 -0.43
N VAL A 13 -6.70 7.85 0.75
CA VAL A 13 -5.86 6.66 0.88
C VAL A 13 -6.70 5.51 1.41
N ALA A 14 -6.79 4.41 0.67
CA ALA A 14 -7.38 3.16 1.15
C ALA A 14 -6.27 2.19 1.58
N ILE A 15 -6.40 1.60 2.77
CA ILE A 15 -5.47 0.59 3.30
C ILE A 15 -6.22 -0.73 3.35
N ALA A 16 -5.84 -1.68 2.48
CA ALA A 16 -6.50 -2.97 2.34
C ALA A 16 -5.85 -4.01 3.25
N ALA A 17 -6.53 -4.40 4.32
CA ALA A 17 -6.09 -5.41 5.26
C ALA A 17 -6.74 -6.78 4.99
N CYS A 18 -6.04 -7.87 5.32
CA CYS A 18 -6.50 -9.25 5.12
C CYS A 18 -6.26 -10.11 6.38
N HIS A 19 -6.86 -11.30 6.42
CA HIS A 19 -6.54 -12.29 7.44
C HIS A 19 -5.06 -12.69 7.41
N GLY A 20 -4.49 -12.97 8.57
CA GLY A 20 -3.11 -13.43 8.72
C GLY A 20 -2.03 -12.38 8.47
N GLN A 21 -2.42 -11.15 8.18
CA GLN A 21 -1.49 -10.04 7.92
C GLN A 21 -0.72 -9.64 9.18
N GLY A 22 0.53 -9.21 9.00
CA GLY A 22 1.36 -8.62 10.06
C GLY A 22 0.78 -7.30 10.56
N LEU A 23 0.76 -7.13 11.89
CA LEU A 23 0.29 -5.90 12.52
C LEU A 23 1.23 -4.72 12.29
N PHE A 24 2.53 -4.98 12.11
CA PHE A 24 3.53 -3.94 11.99
C PHE A 24 3.36 -3.14 10.70
N GLU A 25 3.31 -3.80 9.54
CA GLU A 25 3.14 -3.16 8.24
C GLU A 25 1.78 -2.45 8.13
N PHE A 26 0.73 -3.09 8.66
CA PHE A 26 -0.59 -2.51 8.75
C PHE A 26 -0.59 -1.25 9.63
N GLY A 27 -0.01 -1.36 10.84
CA GLY A 27 0.10 -0.26 11.79
C GLY A 27 0.92 0.91 11.25
N CYS A 28 2.02 0.63 10.51
CA CYS A 28 2.81 1.66 9.86
C CYS A 28 1.96 2.48 8.86
N ALA A 29 1.17 1.81 8.02
CA ALA A 29 0.31 2.49 7.05
C ALA A 29 -0.78 3.33 7.74
N VAL A 30 -1.46 2.76 8.72
CA VAL A 30 -2.49 3.48 9.49
C VAL A 30 -1.87 4.64 10.26
N GLY A 31 -0.75 4.41 10.95
CA GLY A 31 -0.08 5.44 11.77
C GLY A 31 0.45 6.62 10.97
N LEU A 32 0.79 6.40 9.70
CA LEU A 32 1.25 7.50 8.84
C LEU A 32 0.07 8.28 8.23
N PHE A 33 -0.91 7.62 7.64
CA PHE A 33 -1.95 8.28 6.85
C PHE A 33 -3.18 8.71 7.65
N ALA A 34 -3.60 7.94 8.68
CA ALA A 34 -4.85 8.19 9.37
C ALA A 34 -4.85 9.37 10.39
N PRO A 35 -3.74 9.73 11.06
CA PRO A 35 -3.80 10.81 12.03
C PRO A 35 -4.15 12.16 11.40
N ILE A 36 -5.05 12.90 12.06
CA ILE A 36 -5.32 14.29 11.71
C ILE A 36 -4.07 15.11 12.05
N ARG A 37 -3.63 15.96 11.12
CA ARG A 37 -2.38 16.74 11.22
C ARG A 37 -2.64 18.22 10.97
N PRO A 38 -3.33 18.91 11.90
CA PRO A 38 -3.69 20.32 11.70
C PRO A 38 -2.47 21.24 11.60
N GLU A 39 -1.34 20.80 12.14
CA GLU A 39 -0.07 21.54 12.12
C GLU A 39 0.62 21.59 10.75
N LEU A 40 0.16 20.79 9.77
CA LEU A 40 0.82 20.74 8.47
C LEU A 40 0.35 21.83 7.49
N ASP A 41 -0.75 22.51 7.78
CA ASP A 41 -1.34 23.55 6.93
C ASP A 41 -1.56 23.07 5.47
N VAL A 42 -2.04 21.83 5.32
CA VAL A 42 -2.40 21.19 4.06
C VAL A 42 -3.68 20.38 4.22
N ALA A 43 -4.43 20.18 3.15
CA ALA A 43 -5.53 19.22 3.13
C ALA A 43 -4.96 17.79 3.20
N TRP A 44 -4.76 17.29 4.45
CA TRP A 44 -4.17 15.97 4.71
C TRP A 44 -5.08 14.86 4.21
N TYR A 45 -4.50 13.72 3.94
CA TYR A 45 -5.21 12.54 3.42
C TYR A 45 -6.49 12.21 4.21
N THR A 46 -7.52 11.84 3.47
CA THR A 46 -8.66 11.08 4.02
C THR A 46 -8.32 9.60 3.96
N THR A 47 -8.30 8.91 5.11
CA THR A 47 -7.88 7.52 5.16
C THR A 47 -9.06 6.60 5.40
N GLN A 48 -9.19 5.57 4.56
CA GLN A 48 -10.17 4.51 4.68
C GLN A 48 -9.46 3.18 4.91
N VAL A 49 -9.69 2.54 6.05
CA VAL A 49 -9.11 1.23 6.35
C VAL A 49 -10.17 0.18 6.04
N CYS A 50 -9.88 -0.69 5.06
CA CYS A 50 -10.86 -1.62 4.53
C CYS A 50 -10.42 -3.08 4.66
N ALA A 51 -11.42 -3.96 4.82
CA ALA A 51 -11.23 -5.39 4.84
C ALA A 51 -11.24 -5.96 3.42
N ALA A 52 -10.16 -6.65 3.03
CA ALA A 52 -10.09 -7.38 1.76
C ALA A 52 -10.93 -8.68 1.78
N GLU A 53 -11.38 -9.10 2.96
CA GLU A 53 -12.14 -10.33 3.20
C GLU A 53 -13.27 -10.06 4.20
N PRO A 54 -14.38 -10.81 4.15
CA PRO A 54 -15.53 -10.58 5.02
C PRO A 54 -15.27 -10.82 6.51
N GLY A 55 -15.96 -10.06 7.37
CA GLY A 55 -15.99 -10.21 8.82
C GLY A 55 -14.80 -9.57 9.54
N PRO A 56 -14.71 -9.77 10.86
CA PRO A 56 -13.56 -9.33 11.64
C PRO A 56 -12.31 -10.06 11.19
N LEU A 57 -11.25 -9.31 10.85
CA LEU A 57 -9.99 -9.89 10.41
C LEU A 57 -9.18 -10.41 11.60
N ARG A 58 -8.65 -11.62 11.50
CA ARG A 58 -7.70 -12.18 12.45
C ARG A 58 -6.29 -11.90 11.92
N MET A 59 -5.57 -11.03 12.59
CA MET A 59 -4.20 -10.67 12.26
C MET A 59 -3.20 -11.72 12.75
N LEU A 60 -1.96 -11.65 12.28
CA LEU A 60 -0.87 -12.49 12.79
C LEU A 60 -0.75 -12.29 14.31
N GLY A 61 -0.60 -13.40 15.06
CA GLY A 61 -0.59 -13.37 16.52
C GLY A 61 -1.98 -13.44 17.18
N GLY A 62 -3.06 -13.55 16.38
CA GLY A 62 -4.42 -13.82 16.89
C GLY A 62 -5.24 -12.59 17.26
N THR A 63 -4.69 -11.37 17.18
CA THR A 63 -5.45 -10.14 17.37
C THR A 63 -6.57 -10.05 16.34
N GLN A 64 -7.75 -9.64 16.76
CA GLN A 64 -8.88 -9.39 15.86
C GLN A 64 -9.08 -7.89 15.68
N VAL A 65 -9.33 -7.49 14.44
CA VAL A 65 -9.69 -6.12 14.08
C VAL A 65 -10.97 -6.12 13.26
N GLN A 66 -11.86 -5.21 13.59
CA GLN A 66 -13.04 -4.93 12.78
C GLN A 66 -12.83 -3.62 12.05
N LEU A 67 -12.99 -3.64 10.73
CA LEU A 67 -12.76 -2.48 9.89
C LEU A 67 -14.08 -1.91 9.39
N PRO A 68 -14.16 -0.58 9.25
CA PRO A 68 -15.43 0.10 8.92
C PRO A 68 -15.82 -0.05 7.44
N TYR A 69 -14.87 -0.36 6.55
CA TYR A 69 -15.07 -0.44 5.11
C TYR A 69 -14.72 -1.82 4.57
N GLY A 70 -15.35 -2.20 3.45
CA GLY A 70 -14.96 -3.32 2.61
C GLY A 70 -14.19 -2.83 1.36
N LEU A 71 -14.18 -3.67 0.30
CA LEU A 71 -13.47 -3.38 -0.94
C LEU A 71 -14.05 -2.18 -1.74
N GLU A 72 -15.24 -1.73 -1.42
CA GLU A 72 -15.84 -0.53 -2.02
C GLU A 72 -15.00 0.73 -1.76
N ALA A 73 -14.21 0.77 -0.68
CA ALA A 73 -13.27 1.85 -0.40
C ALA A 73 -12.21 2.02 -1.50
N LEU A 74 -11.86 0.95 -2.22
CA LEU A 74 -10.88 1.01 -3.30
C LEU A 74 -11.41 1.72 -4.55
N GLU A 75 -12.74 1.81 -4.71
CA GLU A 75 -13.35 2.36 -5.92
C GLU A 75 -13.12 3.87 -6.07
N HIS A 76 -12.88 4.58 -4.97
CA HIS A 76 -12.73 6.04 -4.94
C HIS A 76 -11.36 6.50 -4.42
N ALA A 77 -10.52 5.58 -3.98
CA ALA A 77 -9.20 5.92 -3.45
C ALA A 77 -8.24 6.43 -4.54
N ASP A 78 -7.51 7.50 -4.23
CA ASP A 78 -6.42 8.01 -5.08
C ASP A 78 -5.14 7.20 -4.91
N THR A 79 -4.93 6.66 -3.71
CA THR A 79 -3.83 5.76 -3.39
C THR A 79 -4.36 4.55 -2.61
N ILE A 80 -3.91 3.36 -3.00
CA ILE A 80 -4.22 2.12 -2.28
C ILE A 80 -2.91 1.55 -1.73
N VAL A 81 -2.93 1.19 -0.45
CA VAL A 81 -1.84 0.51 0.23
C VAL A 81 -2.26 -0.93 0.51
N VAL A 82 -1.46 -1.89 0.04
CA VAL A 82 -1.56 -3.32 0.37
C VAL A 82 -0.41 -3.66 1.32
N PRO A 83 -0.63 -3.63 2.65
CA PRO A 83 0.46 -3.71 3.63
C PRO A 83 1.11 -5.09 3.73
N GLY A 84 0.49 -6.13 3.18
CA GLY A 84 1.03 -7.48 3.19
C GLY A 84 0.01 -8.49 2.67
N TRP A 85 0.48 -9.73 2.53
CA TRP A 85 -0.36 -10.90 2.24
C TRP A 85 0.13 -12.07 3.09
N ARG A 86 -0.78 -12.90 3.60
CA ARG A 86 -0.49 -13.95 4.59
C ARG A 86 0.42 -15.06 4.08
N ASP A 87 0.25 -15.45 2.83
CA ASP A 87 1.04 -16.52 2.20
C ASP A 87 1.30 -16.17 0.72
N PRO A 88 2.56 -15.97 0.31
CA PRO A 88 2.93 -15.74 -1.08
C PRO A 88 2.43 -16.78 -2.08
N ALA A 89 2.29 -18.05 -1.63
CA ALA A 89 1.80 -19.14 -2.47
C ALA A 89 0.27 -19.16 -2.61
N GLU A 90 -0.44 -18.48 -1.72
CA GLU A 90 -1.89 -18.39 -1.76
C GLU A 90 -2.33 -17.26 -2.70
N ARG A 91 -3.12 -17.63 -3.72
CA ARG A 91 -3.73 -16.64 -4.60
C ARG A 91 -4.78 -15.82 -3.85
N PRO A 92 -4.70 -14.48 -3.88
CA PRO A 92 -5.72 -13.63 -3.29
C PRO A 92 -7.11 -13.82 -3.94
N PRO A 93 -8.20 -13.54 -3.20
CA PRO A 93 -9.56 -13.60 -3.75
C PRO A 93 -9.68 -12.77 -5.02
N GLN A 94 -10.35 -13.31 -6.04
CA GLN A 94 -10.48 -12.65 -7.33
C GLN A 94 -11.14 -11.27 -7.20
N VAL A 95 -12.08 -11.10 -6.28
CA VAL A 95 -12.74 -9.82 -6.01
C VAL A 95 -11.76 -8.71 -5.57
N LEU A 96 -10.70 -9.06 -4.81
CA LEU A 96 -9.64 -8.12 -4.43
C LEU A 96 -8.78 -7.78 -5.65
N LEU A 97 -8.37 -8.78 -6.42
CA LEU A 97 -7.54 -8.57 -7.62
C LEU A 97 -8.27 -7.66 -8.63
N ASP A 98 -9.55 -7.93 -8.88
CA ASP A 98 -10.37 -7.13 -9.79
C ASP A 98 -10.56 -5.70 -9.29
N ALA A 99 -10.73 -5.51 -7.97
CA ALA A 99 -10.85 -4.17 -7.38
C ALA A 99 -9.56 -3.35 -7.56
N LEU A 100 -8.38 -3.96 -7.35
CA LEU A 100 -7.09 -3.31 -7.58
C LEU A 100 -6.86 -2.97 -9.05
N ILE A 101 -7.21 -3.88 -9.96
CA ILE A 101 -7.10 -3.65 -11.42
C ILE A 101 -7.98 -2.47 -11.83
N ARG A 102 -9.27 -2.46 -11.42
CA ARG A 102 -10.18 -1.34 -11.72
C ARG A 102 -9.68 -0.01 -11.16
N ALA A 103 -9.21 -0.02 -9.93
CA ALA A 103 -8.66 1.19 -9.30
C ALA A 103 -7.43 1.72 -10.08
N HIS A 104 -6.50 0.84 -10.47
CA HIS A 104 -5.34 1.21 -11.28
C HIS A 104 -5.76 1.75 -12.66
N GLN A 105 -6.72 1.12 -13.33
CA GLN A 105 -7.24 1.57 -14.63
C GLN A 105 -7.90 2.95 -14.54
N ARG A 106 -8.51 3.28 -13.41
CA ARG A 106 -9.07 4.61 -13.12
C ARG A 106 -7.98 5.67 -12.86
N GLY A 107 -6.74 5.27 -12.64
CA GLY A 107 -5.60 6.15 -12.37
C GLY A 107 -5.14 6.18 -10.92
N ALA A 108 -5.70 5.35 -10.04
CA ALA A 108 -5.23 5.23 -8.67
C ALA A 108 -3.77 4.72 -8.62
N ARG A 109 -3.03 5.23 -7.67
CA ARG A 109 -1.69 4.74 -7.33
C ARG A 109 -1.84 3.52 -6.42
N ILE A 110 -1.22 2.39 -6.81
CA ILE A 110 -1.26 1.16 -6.01
C ILE A 110 0.11 0.94 -5.39
N THR A 111 0.14 0.73 -4.09
CA THR A 111 1.37 0.51 -3.34
C THR A 111 1.32 -0.77 -2.54
N SER A 112 2.47 -1.38 -2.33
CA SER A 112 2.57 -2.58 -1.49
C SER A 112 3.76 -2.53 -0.55
N ILE A 113 3.60 -3.18 0.61
CA ILE A 113 4.64 -3.39 1.59
C ILE A 113 4.88 -4.89 1.72
N CYS A 114 6.15 -5.31 1.80
CA CYS A 114 6.51 -6.68 2.10
C CYS A 114 5.87 -7.70 1.13
N SER A 115 5.21 -8.73 1.65
CA SER A 115 4.49 -9.76 0.88
C SER A 115 3.28 -9.21 0.09
N GLY A 116 2.85 -7.98 0.34
CA GLY A 116 1.80 -7.33 -0.46
C GLY A 116 2.13 -7.22 -1.96
N ALA A 117 3.42 -7.27 -2.31
CA ALA A 117 3.85 -7.32 -3.72
C ALA A 117 3.29 -8.53 -4.47
N PHE A 118 3.05 -9.66 -3.79
CA PHE A 118 2.44 -10.86 -4.40
C PHE A 118 0.98 -10.61 -4.80
N VAL A 119 0.24 -9.83 -4.03
CA VAL A 119 -1.13 -9.44 -4.42
C VAL A 119 -1.11 -8.65 -5.72
N LEU A 120 -0.17 -7.71 -5.86
CA LEU A 120 -0.02 -6.92 -7.08
C LEU A 120 0.45 -7.79 -8.26
N ALA A 121 1.34 -8.75 -8.01
CA ALA A 121 1.80 -9.71 -9.02
C ALA A 121 0.67 -10.61 -9.51
N TRP A 122 -0.16 -11.16 -8.60
CA TRP A 122 -1.34 -11.94 -8.95
C TRP A 122 -2.40 -11.14 -9.74
N ALA A 123 -2.46 -9.83 -9.52
CA ALA A 123 -3.30 -8.92 -10.29
C ALA A 123 -2.70 -8.56 -11.66
N GLY A 124 -1.49 -9.02 -12.00
CA GLY A 124 -0.78 -8.66 -13.24
C GLY A 124 -0.26 -7.21 -13.26
N LEU A 125 -0.35 -6.50 -12.14
CA LEU A 125 0.04 -5.09 -12.04
C LEU A 125 1.56 -4.88 -12.06
N LEU A 126 2.34 -5.94 -11.83
CA LEU A 126 3.80 -5.91 -11.86
C LEU A 126 4.42 -6.37 -13.19
N ASP A 127 3.62 -6.89 -14.12
CA ASP A 127 4.13 -7.40 -15.39
C ASP A 127 4.87 -6.33 -16.19
N GLY A 128 6.10 -6.66 -16.59
CA GLY A 128 7.00 -5.75 -17.30
C GLY A 128 7.55 -4.59 -16.47
N ARG A 129 7.31 -4.56 -15.17
CA ARG A 129 7.77 -3.50 -14.24
C ARG A 129 8.92 -3.99 -13.36
N SER A 130 9.67 -3.03 -12.79
CA SER A 130 10.56 -3.32 -11.66
C SER A 130 9.75 -3.33 -10.36
N ALA A 131 10.07 -4.26 -9.45
CA ALA A 131 9.42 -4.34 -8.15
C ALA A 131 10.37 -4.90 -7.10
N THR A 132 10.07 -4.67 -5.83
CA THR A 132 10.73 -5.31 -4.71
C THR A 132 9.70 -5.89 -3.74
N THR A 133 10.15 -6.79 -2.88
CA THR A 133 9.38 -7.41 -1.81
C THR A 133 10.32 -7.69 -0.64
N HIS A 134 9.83 -8.32 0.43
CA HIS A 134 10.67 -8.73 1.54
C HIS A 134 11.87 -9.56 1.04
N TRP A 135 13.08 -9.28 1.56
CA TRP A 135 14.33 -9.89 1.07
C TRP A 135 14.30 -11.44 1.04
N ARG A 136 13.57 -12.07 1.94
CA ARG A 136 13.38 -13.54 1.96
C ARG A 136 12.48 -14.05 0.83
N LEU A 137 11.77 -13.17 0.14
CA LEU A 137 10.73 -13.49 -0.83
C LEU A 137 11.10 -13.06 -2.26
N THR A 138 12.26 -12.40 -2.45
CA THR A 138 12.71 -11.91 -3.76
C THR A 138 12.85 -13.04 -4.78
N ASP A 139 13.52 -14.13 -4.41
CA ASP A 139 13.70 -15.30 -5.27
C ASP A 139 12.35 -15.96 -5.60
N THR A 140 11.44 -16.01 -4.63
CA THR A 140 10.11 -16.58 -4.84
C THR A 140 9.32 -15.70 -5.80
N LEU A 141 9.34 -14.37 -5.64
CA LEU A 141 8.68 -13.45 -6.54
C LEU A 141 9.21 -13.56 -7.97
N ALA A 142 10.54 -13.63 -8.14
CA ALA A 142 11.17 -13.77 -9.44
C ALA A 142 10.83 -15.09 -10.13
N ARG A 143 10.77 -16.18 -9.38
CA ARG A 143 10.47 -17.53 -9.90
C ARG A 143 8.99 -17.67 -10.28
N GLU A 144 8.08 -17.22 -9.42
CA GLU A 144 6.63 -17.38 -9.64
C GLU A 144 6.06 -16.37 -10.65
N PHE A 145 6.72 -15.21 -10.78
CA PHE A 145 6.27 -14.13 -11.68
C PHE A 145 7.43 -13.66 -12.59
N PRO A 146 7.80 -14.45 -13.59
CA PRO A 146 8.99 -14.20 -14.42
C PRO A 146 8.92 -12.90 -15.25
N ASN A 147 7.72 -12.32 -15.40
CA ASN A 147 7.56 -11.02 -16.07
C ASN A 147 7.90 -9.83 -15.17
N VAL A 148 8.18 -10.05 -13.89
CA VAL A 148 8.55 -9.00 -12.93
C VAL A 148 10.07 -8.87 -12.85
N ARG A 149 10.58 -7.64 -13.00
CA ARG A 149 12.01 -7.36 -12.80
C ARG A 149 12.27 -7.10 -11.32
N VAL A 150 12.57 -8.15 -10.56
CA VAL A 150 12.79 -8.06 -9.11
C VAL A 150 14.08 -7.31 -8.79
N ARG A 151 13.98 -6.33 -7.88
CA ARG A 151 15.08 -5.52 -7.34
C ARG A 151 15.37 -5.93 -5.90
N GLU A 152 16.29 -6.87 -5.70
CA GLU A 152 16.59 -7.50 -4.41
C GLU A 152 17.12 -6.52 -3.35
N ASN A 153 17.96 -5.56 -3.76
CA ASN A 153 18.65 -4.62 -2.86
C ASN A 153 17.99 -3.23 -2.80
N ALA A 154 16.72 -3.11 -3.20
CA ALA A 154 16.00 -1.86 -3.15
C ALA A 154 15.14 -1.78 -1.88
N LEU A 155 15.17 -0.66 -1.17
CA LEU A 155 14.26 -0.39 -0.06
C LEU A 155 12.82 -0.26 -0.57
N TYR A 156 12.66 0.44 -1.68
CA TYR A 156 11.41 0.52 -2.45
C TYR A 156 11.73 0.79 -3.92
N VAL A 157 10.75 0.51 -4.77
CA VAL A 157 10.81 0.76 -6.22
C VAL A 157 9.57 1.57 -6.60
N ASP A 158 9.80 2.73 -7.24
CA ASP A 158 8.74 3.63 -7.73
C ASP A 158 8.67 3.54 -9.27
N GLU A 159 7.61 2.92 -9.78
CA GLU A 159 7.27 2.82 -11.20
C GLU A 159 6.10 3.77 -11.56
N GLY A 160 5.98 4.89 -10.83
CA GLY A 160 4.96 5.92 -11.07
C GLY A 160 3.64 5.61 -10.38
N SER A 161 2.74 4.90 -11.04
CA SER A 161 1.45 4.49 -10.49
C SER A 161 1.51 3.20 -9.66
N ILE A 162 2.59 2.45 -9.74
CA ILE A 162 2.84 1.24 -8.94
C ILE A 162 4.12 1.44 -8.12
N ILE A 163 4.03 1.26 -6.81
CA ILE A 163 5.20 1.41 -5.92
C ILE A 163 5.22 0.23 -4.96
N THR A 164 6.38 -0.41 -4.82
CA THR A 164 6.56 -1.57 -3.95
C THR A 164 7.70 -1.33 -2.97
N SER A 165 7.59 -1.83 -1.74
CA SER A 165 8.68 -1.75 -0.75
C SER A 165 9.05 -3.10 -0.17
N ALA A 166 10.30 -3.20 0.28
CA ALA A 166 10.88 -4.43 0.82
C ALA A 166 10.26 -4.88 2.15
N GLY A 167 9.49 -4.02 2.80
CA GLY A 167 8.73 -4.37 3.98
C GLY A 167 9.24 -3.75 5.27
N SER A 168 8.46 -3.94 6.32
CA SER A 168 8.76 -3.43 7.67
C SER A 168 9.12 -1.93 7.66
N ALA A 169 10.29 -1.56 8.18
CA ALA A 169 10.73 -0.17 8.25
C ALA A 169 10.81 0.52 6.89
N THR A 170 11.18 -0.20 5.82
CA THR A 170 11.26 0.39 4.47
C THR A 170 9.91 0.75 3.88
N GLY A 171 8.82 0.19 4.43
CA GLY A 171 7.46 0.64 4.14
C GLY A 171 7.23 2.08 4.57
N MET A 172 7.82 2.49 5.72
CA MET A 172 7.77 3.89 6.16
C MET A 172 8.51 4.81 5.21
N ASP A 173 9.72 4.42 4.74
CA ASP A 173 10.49 5.20 3.76
C ASP A 173 9.69 5.41 2.47
N MET A 174 9.04 4.34 1.97
CA MET A 174 8.17 4.42 0.80
C MET A 174 7.00 5.36 1.05
N MET A 175 6.31 5.26 2.18
CA MET A 175 5.16 6.11 2.48
C MET A 175 5.55 7.57 2.69
N LEU A 176 6.71 7.86 3.32
CA LEU A 176 7.27 9.21 3.39
C LEU A 176 7.67 9.74 2.00
N HIS A 177 8.14 8.87 1.10
CA HIS A 177 8.36 9.23 -0.30
C HIS A 177 7.04 9.63 -0.98
N LEU A 178 5.92 8.94 -0.72
CA LEU A 178 4.61 9.35 -1.22
C LEU A 178 4.20 10.73 -0.70
N VAL A 179 4.34 10.97 0.60
CA VAL A 179 4.07 12.29 1.19
C VAL A 179 4.92 13.37 0.53
N ARG A 180 6.19 13.07 0.24
CA ARG A 180 7.09 14.01 -0.45
C ARG A 180 6.65 14.30 -1.87
N LYS A 181 6.13 13.30 -2.59
CA LYS A 181 5.57 13.48 -3.95
C LYS A 181 4.31 14.33 -3.93
N ASP A 182 3.46 14.13 -2.93
CA ASP A 182 2.14 14.75 -2.88
C ASP A 182 2.16 16.16 -2.25
N TYR A 183 3.01 16.39 -1.23
CA TYR A 183 3.02 17.62 -0.44
C TYR A 183 4.39 18.31 -0.36
N GLY A 184 5.41 17.74 -0.97
CA GLY A 184 6.76 18.29 -0.96
C GLY A 184 7.61 17.90 0.26
N ALA A 185 8.90 18.24 0.19
CA ALA A 185 9.90 17.80 1.17
C ALA A 185 9.65 18.37 2.58
N ARG A 186 9.16 19.62 2.68
CA ARG A 186 8.88 20.27 3.98
C ARG A 186 7.85 19.48 4.78
N VAL A 187 6.74 19.11 4.15
CA VAL A 187 5.67 18.35 4.82
C VAL A 187 6.15 16.94 5.17
N ALA A 188 6.87 16.27 4.26
CA ALA A 188 7.41 14.94 4.52
C ALA A 188 8.37 14.93 5.72
N ASN A 189 9.21 15.94 5.88
CA ASN A 189 10.11 16.05 7.02
C ASN A 189 9.35 16.26 8.33
N LEU A 190 8.35 17.15 8.36
CA LEU A 190 7.50 17.35 9.53
C LEU A 190 6.75 16.07 9.93
N VAL A 191 6.30 15.27 8.97
CA VAL A 191 5.69 13.98 9.25
C VAL A 191 6.71 13.01 9.82
N ALA A 192 7.92 12.93 9.24
CA ALA A 192 8.99 12.04 9.71
C ALA A 192 9.39 12.34 11.16
N GLU A 193 9.52 13.62 11.53
CA GLU A 193 9.82 14.05 12.92
C GLU A 193 8.80 13.56 13.96
N ARG A 194 7.56 13.27 13.52
CA ARG A 194 6.48 12.79 14.38
C ARG A 194 6.38 11.27 14.49
N LEU A 195 7.19 10.56 13.74
CA LEU A 195 7.24 9.10 13.73
C LEU A 195 8.39 8.55 14.59
N VAL A 196 9.16 9.43 15.19
CA VAL A 196 10.34 9.10 16.04
C VAL A 196 9.98 9.09 17.52
#